data_7381ad49ceca17b2e4ac180debd6ac52
#
_entry.id   7381ad49ceca17b2e4ac180debd6ac52
#
_cell.length_a   1.000
_cell.length_b   1.000
_cell.length_c   1.000
_cell.angle_alpha   90.00
_cell.angle_beta   90.00
_cell.angle_gamma   90.00
#
_symmetry.space_group_name_H-M   'P 1'
#
loop_
_entity.id
_entity.type
_entity.pdbx_description
1 polymer ?
#
loop_
_entity_poly.entity_id
_entity_poly.type
_entity_poly.pdbx_seq_one_letter_code
_entity_poly.pdbx_strand_id
1 'polypeptide(L)'
;RGLAVSLVEMAPQVMPNLEPEFAGFLQKELADYGVSLRLGTSLTKIHDSTVELSDGSTVDADFVLLSVGVRPTLTLAQEAGLDMGSAGALAVDETLKTSDDHIWAAGDMVEITHSLMGRSVRMPLAGPANRQGRIVGENALGGARRYRGALGTSVVKLFGAVAGSTGLSLTAARDAGFDADAVVVHKSSHTSYYPGAEKVSLMVVYDRKDQ
;
A
#
# COMPACT_ATOMS: atom_id res chain seq x y z
N ARG A 1 20.87 8.76 -14.17
CA ARG A 1 21.41 10.10 -13.85
C ARG A 1 22.78 10.04 -13.19
N GLY A 2 23.48 8.89 -13.26
CA GLY A 2 24.85 8.75 -12.76
C GLY A 2 25.02 8.65 -11.24
N LEU A 3 23.92 8.41 -10.50
CA LEU A 3 23.96 8.17 -9.06
C LEU A 3 24.08 6.66 -8.78
N ALA A 4 24.93 6.27 -7.82
CA ALA A 4 24.88 4.97 -7.21
C ALA A 4 23.72 4.94 -6.20
N VAL A 5 22.77 4.02 -6.38
CA VAL A 5 21.58 3.94 -5.55
C VAL A 5 21.54 2.60 -4.83
N SER A 6 21.39 2.63 -3.50
CA SER A 6 21.09 1.45 -2.69
C SER A 6 19.68 1.58 -2.12
N LEU A 7 18.87 0.54 -2.27
CA LEU A 7 17.55 0.43 -1.66
C LEU A 7 17.63 -0.61 -0.54
N VAL A 8 17.31 -0.16 0.68
CA VAL A 8 17.29 -0.99 1.89
C VAL A 8 15.84 -1.23 2.26
N GLU A 9 15.43 -2.49 2.40
CA GLU A 9 14.06 -2.89 2.74
C GLU A 9 14.10 -4.00 3.80
N MET A 10 13.39 -3.79 4.89
CA MET A 10 13.31 -4.75 6.00
C MET A 10 12.57 -6.04 5.61
N ALA A 11 11.61 -5.95 4.71
CA ALA A 11 10.92 -7.11 4.17
C ALA A 11 11.84 -7.95 3.25
N PRO A 12 11.55 -9.24 3.05
CA PRO A 12 12.34 -10.10 2.17
C PRO A 12 12.19 -9.75 0.68
N GLN A 13 11.32 -8.81 0.34
CA GLN A 13 11.05 -8.36 -1.03
C GLN A 13 10.65 -6.89 -1.07
N VAL A 14 10.77 -6.26 -2.23
CA VAL A 14 10.12 -4.97 -2.51
C VAL A 14 8.62 -5.16 -2.69
N MET A 15 7.82 -4.11 -2.43
CA MET A 15 6.36 -4.17 -2.59
C MET A 15 5.72 -5.37 -1.88
N PRO A 16 5.75 -5.43 -0.53
CA PRO A 16 5.30 -6.60 0.24
C PRO A 16 3.80 -6.92 0.10
N ASN A 17 3.02 -6.04 -0.53
CA ASN A 17 1.63 -6.26 -0.90
C ASN A 17 1.43 -7.07 -2.20
N LEU A 18 2.51 -7.35 -2.93
CA LEU A 18 2.49 -8.24 -4.10
C LEU A 18 2.95 -9.64 -3.71
N GLU A 19 2.53 -10.64 -4.47
CA GLU A 19 3.11 -11.99 -4.33
C GLU A 19 4.60 -11.99 -4.77
N PRO A 20 5.44 -12.85 -4.17
CA PRO A 20 6.88 -12.87 -4.42
C PRO A 20 7.27 -12.99 -5.89
N GLU A 21 6.50 -13.76 -6.68
CA GLU A 21 6.71 -13.93 -8.11
C GLU A 21 6.56 -12.63 -8.88
N PHE A 22 5.65 -11.75 -8.44
CA PHE A 22 5.43 -10.43 -9.06
C PHE A 22 6.41 -9.39 -8.55
N ALA A 23 6.76 -9.43 -7.27
CA ALA A 23 7.82 -8.59 -6.70
C ALA A 23 9.17 -8.84 -7.38
N GLY A 24 9.46 -10.12 -7.76
CA GLY A 24 10.65 -10.51 -8.49
C GLY A 24 10.86 -9.77 -9.82
N PHE A 25 9.79 -9.45 -10.56
CA PHE A 25 9.89 -8.65 -11.78
C PHE A 25 10.38 -7.22 -11.48
N LEU A 26 9.90 -6.62 -10.40
CA LEU A 26 10.32 -5.28 -9.98
C LEU A 26 11.76 -5.29 -9.44
N GLN A 27 12.14 -6.33 -8.71
CA GLN A 27 13.52 -6.49 -8.20
C GLN A 27 14.51 -6.64 -9.36
N LYS A 28 14.11 -7.41 -10.39
CA LYS A 28 14.92 -7.53 -11.61
C LYS A 28 15.05 -6.17 -12.31
N GLU A 29 13.96 -5.44 -12.47
CA GLU A 29 13.97 -4.11 -13.08
C GLU A 29 14.92 -3.15 -12.33
N LEU A 30 14.85 -3.13 -10.99
CA LEU A 30 15.76 -2.33 -10.15
C LEU A 30 17.22 -2.71 -10.40
N ALA A 31 17.53 -4.00 -10.44
CA ALA A 31 18.88 -4.52 -10.67
C ALA A 31 19.39 -4.18 -12.07
N ASP A 32 18.55 -4.32 -13.11
CA ASP A 32 18.86 -3.98 -14.49
C ASP A 32 19.20 -2.48 -14.66
N TYR A 33 18.62 -1.62 -13.80
CA TYR A 33 18.96 -0.20 -13.73
C TYR A 33 20.07 0.15 -12.75
N GLY A 34 20.79 -0.85 -12.22
CA GLY A 34 21.97 -0.68 -11.38
C GLY A 34 21.67 -0.29 -9.92
N VAL A 35 20.43 -0.49 -9.45
CA VAL A 35 20.09 -0.29 -8.04
C VAL A 35 20.57 -1.48 -7.22
N SER A 36 21.38 -1.22 -6.18
CA SER A 36 21.80 -2.23 -5.21
C SER A 36 20.67 -2.51 -4.22
N LEU A 37 20.12 -3.74 -4.22
CA LEU A 37 19.07 -4.15 -3.31
C LEU A 37 19.64 -4.79 -2.04
N ARG A 38 19.19 -4.30 -0.88
CA ARG A 38 19.47 -4.84 0.44
C ARG A 38 18.13 -5.21 1.09
N LEU A 39 17.68 -6.44 0.87
CA LEU A 39 16.42 -6.97 1.37
C LEU A 39 16.63 -7.75 2.67
N GLY A 40 15.60 -7.85 3.50
CA GLY A 40 15.66 -8.52 4.79
C GLY A 40 16.56 -7.81 5.81
N THR A 41 16.88 -6.55 5.59
CA THR A 41 17.72 -5.75 6.48
C THR A 41 17.16 -4.34 6.65
N SER A 42 17.48 -3.70 7.76
CA SER A 42 17.03 -2.36 8.09
C SER A 42 18.21 -1.42 8.35
N LEU A 43 17.95 -0.14 8.23
CA LEU A 43 18.88 0.90 8.64
C LEU A 43 18.89 0.98 10.18
N THR A 44 20.07 0.95 10.80
CA THR A 44 20.24 1.08 12.25
C THR A 44 20.80 2.44 12.64
N LYS A 45 21.73 2.99 11.85
CA LYS A 45 22.37 4.25 12.15
C LYS A 45 22.85 4.98 10.90
N ILE A 46 22.73 6.29 10.91
CA ILE A 46 23.27 7.19 9.88
C ILE A 46 24.49 7.89 10.48
N HIS A 47 25.60 7.84 9.77
CA HIS A 47 26.86 8.55 10.03
C HIS A 47 27.06 9.63 8.97
N ASP A 48 28.14 10.41 9.05
CA ASP A 48 28.41 11.54 8.16
C ASP A 48 28.50 11.15 6.67
N SER A 49 29.02 9.96 6.35
CA SER A 49 29.20 9.48 4.98
C SER A 49 28.84 8.00 4.78
N THR A 50 28.28 7.37 5.80
CA THR A 50 27.92 5.93 5.75
C THR A 50 26.62 5.66 6.49
N VAL A 51 25.97 4.56 6.13
CA VAL A 51 24.80 4.02 6.81
C VAL A 51 25.11 2.62 7.31
N GLU A 52 24.82 2.36 8.59
CA GLU A 52 24.95 1.04 9.20
C GLU A 52 23.63 0.28 9.08
N LEU A 53 23.70 -0.99 8.73
CA LEU A 53 22.56 -1.88 8.56
C LEU A 53 22.47 -2.92 9.66
N SER A 54 21.29 -3.53 9.84
CA SER A 54 21.00 -4.50 10.89
C SER A 54 21.79 -5.82 10.77
N ASP A 55 22.33 -6.11 9.59
CA ASP A 55 23.21 -7.26 9.32
C ASP A 55 24.68 -6.98 9.66
N GLY A 56 25.00 -5.79 10.19
CA GLY A 56 26.34 -5.34 10.54
C GLY A 56 27.13 -4.78 9.37
N SER A 57 26.58 -4.76 8.16
CA SER A 57 27.22 -4.13 7.00
C SER A 57 27.05 -2.61 7.00
N THR A 58 27.90 -1.94 6.22
CA THR A 58 27.80 -0.49 5.99
C THR A 58 27.64 -0.19 4.50
N VAL A 59 27.00 0.93 4.19
CA VAL A 59 26.82 1.46 2.83
C VAL A 59 27.29 2.91 2.83
N ASP A 60 28.16 3.26 1.88
CA ASP A 60 28.54 4.66 1.66
C ASP A 60 27.33 5.44 1.13
N ALA A 61 27.10 6.63 1.68
CA ALA A 61 25.97 7.46 1.30
C ALA A 61 26.26 8.94 1.48
N ASP A 62 26.15 9.71 0.39
CA ASP A 62 26.17 11.18 0.40
C ASP A 62 24.80 11.73 0.76
N PHE A 63 23.75 10.95 0.55
CA PHE A 63 22.35 11.33 0.82
C PHE A 63 21.52 10.10 1.22
N VAL A 64 20.71 10.26 2.26
CA VAL A 64 19.79 9.21 2.73
C VAL A 64 18.36 9.71 2.63
N LEU A 65 17.53 8.99 1.86
CA LEU A 65 16.10 9.22 1.77
C LEU A 65 15.36 8.20 2.66
N LEU A 66 14.73 8.66 3.72
CA LEU A 66 13.90 7.82 4.57
C LEU A 66 12.47 7.76 4.01
N SER A 67 12.05 6.57 3.58
CA SER A 67 10.70 6.28 3.09
C SER A 67 10.16 5.03 3.81
N VAL A 68 10.05 5.12 5.14
CA VAL A 68 9.77 4.00 6.05
C VAL A 68 8.29 3.88 6.41
N GLY A 69 7.41 4.32 5.52
CA GLY A 69 5.97 4.30 5.70
C GLY A 69 5.42 5.56 6.35
N VAL A 70 4.10 5.55 6.57
CA VAL A 70 3.34 6.68 7.11
C VAL A 70 2.59 6.29 8.38
N ARG A 71 2.51 7.22 9.31
CA ARG A 71 1.68 7.10 10.52
C ARG A 71 0.71 8.27 10.57
N PRO A 72 -0.55 8.05 10.93
CA PRO A 72 -1.49 9.15 11.08
C PRO A 72 -1.10 10.03 12.28
N THR A 73 -1.24 11.34 12.13
CA THR A 73 -1.11 12.28 13.25
C THR A 73 -2.47 12.36 13.96
N LEU A 74 -2.57 11.73 15.14
CA LEU A 74 -3.83 11.56 15.89
C LEU A 74 -3.92 12.41 17.14
N THR A 75 -2.88 13.16 17.50
CA THR A 75 -2.78 13.92 18.75
C THR A 75 -4.00 14.79 19.00
N LEU A 76 -4.40 15.61 18.01
CA LEU A 76 -5.57 16.49 18.15
C LEU A 76 -6.87 15.71 18.40
N ALA A 77 -7.06 14.58 17.68
CA ALA A 77 -8.24 13.74 17.84
C ALA A 77 -8.29 13.06 19.21
N GLN A 78 -7.13 12.61 19.71
CA GLN A 78 -6.99 12.00 21.04
C GLN A 78 -7.21 13.02 22.16
N GLU A 79 -6.66 14.23 22.04
CA GLU A 79 -6.87 15.33 23.00
C GLU A 79 -8.33 15.80 23.02
N ALA A 80 -9.02 15.70 21.88
CA ALA A 80 -10.46 15.96 21.79
C ALA A 80 -11.34 14.81 22.34
N GLY A 81 -10.73 13.71 22.81
CA GLY A 81 -11.44 12.55 23.36
C GLY A 81 -12.19 11.71 22.34
N LEU A 82 -11.81 11.77 21.05
CA LEU A 82 -12.44 10.97 20.01
C LEU A 82 -12.02 9.50 20.06
N ASP A 83 -12.92 8.60 19.72
CA ASP A 83 -12.69 7.16 19.75
C ASP A 83 -11.67 6.72 18.70
N MET A 84 -10.71 5.91 19.14
CA MET A 84 -9.74 5.25 18.25
C MET A 84 -10.25 3.86 17.89
N GLY A 85 -10.03 3.47 16.65
CA GLY A 85 -10.41 2.15 16.16
C GLY A 85 -9.34 1.08 16.34
N SER A 86 -9.68 -0.15 15.99
CA SER A 86 -8.87 -1.34 16.22
C SER A 86 -7.61 -1.44 15.33
N ALA A 87 -7.58 -0.72 14.21
CA ALA A 87 -6.42 -0.66 13.31
C ALA A 87 -5.45 0.48 13.67
N GLY A 88 -5.67 1.18 14.78
CA GLY A 88 -4.80 2.24 15.29
C GLY A 88 -4.93 3.56 14.54
N ALA A 89 -6.14 3.89 14.12
CA ALA A 89 -6.52 5.17 13.55
C ALA A 89 -7.85 5.65 14.15
N LEU A 90 -8.35 6.81 13.72
CA LEU A 90 -9.58 7.39 14.23
C LEU A 90 -10.79 6.57 13.75
N ALA A 91 -11.64 6.15 14.68
CA ALA A 91 -12.88 5.46 14.36
C ALA A 91 -13.90 6.42 13.74
N VAL A 92 -14.54 5.99 12.65
CA VAL A 92 -15.65 6.70 12.01
C VAL A 92 -16.72 5.72 11.61
N ASP A 93 -17.95 6.20 11.53
CA ASP A 93 -19.07 5.43 10.97
C ASP A 93 -19.08 5.46 9.43
N GLU A 94 -20.09 4.83 8.82
CA GLU A 94 -20.24 4.81 7.36
C GLU A 94 -20.46 6.21 6.75
N THR A 95 -20.86 7.20 7.54
CA THR A 95 -21.00 8.59 7.09
C THR A 95 -19.75 9.44 7.32
N LEU A 96 -18.67 8.78 7.79
CA LEU A 96 -17.38 9.35 8.16
C LEU A 96 -17.50 10.32 9.36
N LYS A 97 -18.51 10.12 10.20
CA LYS A 97 -18.69 10.83 11.46
C LYS A 97 -17.88 10.11 12.56
N THR A 98 -17.26 10.88 13.43
CA THR A 98 -16.54 10.40 14.60
C THR A 98 -17.49 10.08 15.76
N SER A 99 -16.94 9.80 16.94
CA SER A 99 -17.72 9.66 18.18
C SER A 99 -18.37 10.97 18.66
N ASP A 100 -17.95 12.11 18.12
CA ASP A 100 -18.61 13.42 18.36
C ASP A 100 -19.58 13.74 17.21
N ASP A 101 -20.79 14.18 17.57
CA ASP A 101 -21.86 14.45 16.61
C ASP A 101 -21.59 15.62 15.65
N HIS A 102 -20.60 16.44 15.92
CA HIS A 102 -20.25 17.63 15.15
C HIS A 102 -18.93 17.50 14.41
N ILE A 103 -18.26 16.33 14.52
CA ILE A 103 -16.95 16.11 13.94
C ILE A 103 -16.96 14.94 12.95
N TRP A 104 -16.51 15.22 11.74
CA TRP A 104 -16.24 14.22 10.69
C TRP A 104 -14.75 14.14 10.43
N ALA A 105 -14.29 12.98 9.99
CA ALA A 105 -12.88 12.77 9.65
C ALA A 105 -12.73 11.98 8.35
N ALA A 106 -11.63 12.22 7.64
CA ALA A 106 -11.32 11.60 6.35
C ALA A 106 -9.81 11.47 6.12
N GLY A 107 -9.44 10.63 5.16
CA GLY A 107 -8.07 10.45 4.70
C GLY A 107 -7.28 9.45 5.51
N ASP A 108 -5.97 9.63 5.58
CA ASP A 108 -5.03 8.65 6.13
C ASP A 108 -5.17 8.45 7.64
N MET A 109 -5.88 9.34 8.31
CA MET A 109 -6.09 9.30 9.76
C MET A 109 -7.27 8.43 10.22
N VAL A 110 -8.14 7.99 9.31
CA VAL A 110 -9.34 7.23 9.68
C VAL A 110 -9.21 5.74 9.37
N GLU A 111 -9.93 4.92 10.14
CA GLU A 111 -10.20 3.55 9.77
C GLU A 111 -11.36 3.46 8.79
N ILE A 112 -11.25 2.57 7.83
CA ILE A 112 -12.30 2.29 6.86
C ILE A 112 -12.53 0.79 6.74
N THR A 113 -13.72 0.41 6.29
CA THR A 113 -14.01 -1.00 6.00
C THR A 113 -13.26 -1.44 4.73
N HIS A 114 -12.48 -2.53 4.84
CA HIS A 114 -11.96 -3.23 3.65
C HIS A 114 -13.10 -4.02 3.01
N SER A 115 -13.43 -3.71 1.75
CA SER A 115 -14.68 -4.19 1.12
C SER A 115 -14.77 -5.72 0.97
N LEU A 116 -13.65 -6.45 0.92
CA LEU A 116 -13.64 -7.93 0.87
C LEU A 116 -13.61 -8.55 2.27
N MET A 117 -12.85 -7.99 3.20
CA MET A 117 -12.67 -8.57 4.53
C MET A 117 -13.79 -8.19 5.51
N GLY A 118 -14.55 -7.14 5.23
CA GLY A 118 -15.58 -6.63 6.13
C GLY A 118 -15.07 -6.07 7.47
N ARG A 119 -13.75 -5.89 7.62
CA ARG A 119 -13.11 -5.40 8.84
C ARG A 119 -12.46 -4.03 8.65
N SER A 120 -12.28 -3.29 9.74
CA SER A 120 -11.60 -2.00 9.76
C SER A 120 -10.12 -2.14 9.43
N VAL A 121 -9.63 -1.27 8.56
CA VAL A 121 -8.22 -1.15 8.16
C VAL A 121 -7.83 0.30 8.01
N ARG A 122 -6.54 0.59 8.15
CA ARG A 122 -5.95 1.82 7.65
C ARG A 122 -5.59 1.66 6.19
N MET A 123 -5.94 2.65 5.38
CA MET A 123 -5.67 2.61 3.94
C MET A 123 -5.21 3.99 3.45
N PRO A 124 -3.94 4.35 3.70
CA PRO A 124 -3.39 5.66 3.35
C PRO A 124 -3.15 5.77 1.84
N LEU A 125 -4.25 5.94 1.10
CA LEU A 125 -4.28 6.05 -0.36
C LEU A 125 -5.08 7.28 -0.80
N ALA A 126 -4.57 7.99 -1.79
CA ALA A 126 -5.17 9.22 -2.31
C ALA A 126 -6.59 9.02 -2.86
N GLY A 127 -6.88 7.87 -3.50
CA GLY A 127 -8.21 7.55 -4.03
C GLY A 127 -9.29 7.51 -2.96
N PRO A 128 -9.14 6.68 -1.91
CA PRO A 128 -10.01 6.69 -0.73
C PRO A 128 -10.13 8.07 -0.08
N ALA A 129 -9.01 8.72 0.24
CA ALA A 129 -8.99 10.03 0.90
C ALA A 129 -9.80 11.10 0.13
N ASN A 130 -9.65 11.15 -1.19
CA ASN A 130 -10.37 12.10 -2.04
C ASN A 130 -11.90 11.86 -2.04
N ARG A 131 -12.33 10.59 -2.09
CA ARG A 131 -13.75 10.23 -2.02
C ARG A 131 -14.33 10.55 -0.66
N GLN A 132 -13.61 10.22 0.41
CA GLN A 132 -14.01 10.52 1.79
C GLN A 132 -14.17 12.01 2.01
N GLY A 133 -13.21 12.83 1.58
CA GLY A 133 -13.28 14.29 1.72
C GLY A 133 -14.54 14.90 1.09
N ARG A 134 -14.98 14.39 -0.08
CA ARG A 134 -16.24 14.83 -0.71
C ARG A 134 -17.46 14.43 0.11
N ILE A 135 -17.46 13.21 0.67
CA ILE A 135 -18.56 12.70 1.50
C ILE A 135 -18.64 13.51 2.80
N VAL A 136 -17.53 13.77 3.44
CA VAL A 136 -17.46 14.60 4.66
C VAL A 136 -17.98 16.01 4.40
N GLY A 137 -17.54 16.65 3.30
CA GLY A 137 -18.01 17.99 2.94
C GLY A 137 -19.54 18.06 2.72
N GLU A 138 -20.13 17.02 2.11
CA GLU A 138 -21.58 16.91 1.94
C GLU A 138 -22.29 16.65 3.28
N ASN A 139 -21.78 15.73 4.09
CA ASN A 139 -22.42 15.30 5.33
C ASN A 139 -22.34 16.38 6.42
N ALA A 140 -21.25 17.13 6.49
CA ALA A 140 -21.11 18.27 7.41
C ALA A 140 -22.14 19.39 7.16
N LEU A 141 -22.71 19.43 5.96
CA LEU A 141 -23.80 20.37 5.58
C LEU A 141 -25.20 19.75 5.66
N GLY A 142 -25.34 18.62 6.36
CA GLY A 142 -26.63 17.95 6.58
C GLY A 142 -26.94 16.84 5.58
N GLY A 143 -26.00 16.43 4.75
CA GLY A 143 -26.11 15.23 3.91
C GLY A 143 -26.06 13.93 4.72
N ALA A 144 -26.35 12.80 4.05
CA ALA A 144 -26.35 11.46 4.67
C ALA A 144 -25.66 10.42 3.76
N ARG A 145 -24.64 10.82 3.05
CA ARG A 145 -23.93 9.96 2.11
C ARG A 145 -23.05 8.97 2.84
N ARG A 146 -23.06 7.72 2.38
CA ARG A 146 -22.25 6.63 2.98
C ARG A 146 -21.01 6.32 2.18
N TYR A 147 -19.91 6.08 2.89
CA TYR A 147 -18.68 5.53 2.35
C TYR A 147 -18.67 4.00 2.51
N ARG A 148 -18.63 3.29 1.38
CA ARG A 148 -18.75 1.81 1.36
C ARG A 148 -17.44 1.06 1.54
N GLY A 149 -16.38 1.75 1.97
CA GLY A 149 -15.05 1.17 2.09
C GLY A 149 -14.24 1.20 0.79
N ALA A 150 -13.15 0.44 0.77
CA ALA A 150 -12.24 0.37 -0.37
C ALA A 150 -11.55 -1.00 -0.47
N LEU A 151 -10.95 -1.24 -1.64
CA LEU A 151 -10.24 -2.49 -1.99
C LEU A 151 -8.71 -2.36 -1.89
N GLY A 152 -8.15 -1.17 -1.63
CA GLY A 152 -6.71 -0.96 -1.61
C GLY A 152 -6.07 -0.93 -3.01
N THR A 153 -6.80 -0.46 -4.02
CA THR A 153 -6.27 -0.36 -5.38
C THR A 153 -5.11 0.61 -5.46
N SER A 154 -3.98 0.13 -5.96
CA SER A 154 -2.75 0.91 -6.13
C SER A 154 -2.02 0.53 -7.42
N VAL A 155 -1.23 1.48 -7.93
CA VAL A 155 -0.36 1.28 -9.09
C VAL A 155 0.94 2.03 -8.87
N VAL A 156 2.04 1.44 -9.31
CA VAL A 156 3.37 2.06 -9.30
C VAL A 156 4.03 1.86 -10.65
N LYS A 157 4.70 2.89 -11.12
CA LYS A 157 5.62 2.80 -12.26
C LYS A 157 7.06 2.86 -11.75
N LEU A 158 7.85 1.87 -12.11
CA LEU A 158 9.25 1.74 -11.75
C LEU A 158 10.06 1.56 -13.04
N PHE A 159 10.77 2.59 -13.47
CA PHE A 159 11.47 2.66 -14.76
C PHE A 159 10.57 2.25 -15.93
N GLY A 160 10.84 1.10 -16.58
CA GLY A 160 10.04 0.54 -17.66
C GLY A 160 8.88 -0.34 -17.19
N ALA A 161 8.92 -0.82 -15.95
CA ALA A 161 7.89 -1.70 -15.41
C ALA A 161 6.74 -0.92 -14.77
N VAL A 162 5.54 -1.50 -14.84
CA VAL A 162 4.34 -1.04 -14.12
C VAL A 162 3.77 -2.21 -13.34
N ALA A 163 3.52 -2.01 -12.05
CA ALA A 163 2.84 -2.99 -11.22
C ALA A 163 1.63 -2.35 -10.53
N GLY A 164 0.56 -3.12 -10.41
CA GLY A 164 -0.65 -2.68 -9.72
C GLY A 164 -1.35 -3.84 -9.05
N SER A 165 -2.13 -3.53 -8.03
CA SER A 165 -2.94 -4.51 -7.31
C SER A 165 -4.27 -3.90 -6.90
N THR A 166 -5.26 -4.76 -6.71
CA THR A 166 -6.56 -4.42 -6.12
C THR A 166 -7.09 -5.61 -5.34
N GLY A 167 -7.74 -5.36 -4.22
CA GLY A 167 -8.21 -6.43 -3.34
C GLY A 167 -7.10 -7.05 -2.50
N LEU A 168 -7.08 -8.38 -2.42
CA LEU A 168 -6.14 -9.14 -1.60
C LEU A 168 -5.16 -9.93 -2.46
N SER A 169 -3.91 -10.01 -2.04
CA SER A 169 -2.98 -11.02 -2.54
C SER A 169 -3.42 -12.41 -2.06
N LEU A 170 -2.88 -13.47 -2.65
CA LEU A 170 -3.21 -14.84 -2.24
C LEU A 170 -2.87 -15.07 -0.77
N THR A 171 -1.70 -14.62 -0.34
CA THR A 171 -1.26 -14.69 1.05
C THR A 171 -2.22 -13.92 1.97
N ALA A 172 -2.52 -12.67 1.65
CA ALA A 172 -3.43 -11.84 2.44
C ALA A 172 -4.87 -12.40 2.50
N ALA A 173 -5.34 -13.01 1.43
CA ALA A 173 -6.65 -13.66 1.39
C ALA A 173 -6.70 -14.88 2.32
N ARG A 174 -5.68 -15.73 2.30
CA ARG A 174 -5.55 -16.88 3.21
C ARG A 174 -5.44 -16.46 4.67
N ASP A 175 -4.64 -15.43 4.97
CA ASP A 175 -4.50 -14.86 6.31
C ASP A 175 -5.82 -14.24 6.81
N ALA A 176 -6.65 -13.75 5.89
CA ALA A 176 -8.00 -13.27 6.19
C ALA A 176 -9.04 -14.38 6.37
N GLY A 177 -8.66 -15.67 6.17
CA GLY A 177 -9.52 -16.84 6.38
C GLY A 177 -10.31 -17.29 5.15
N PHE A 178 -10.02 -16.76 3.96
CA PHE A 178 -10.61 -17.26 2.70
C PHE A 178 -9.98 -18.60 2.29
N ASP A 179 -10.76 -19.46 1.69
CA ASP A 179 -10.26 -20.67 1.01
C ASP A 179 -9.72 -20.29 -0.38
N ALA A 180 -8.68 -19.45 -0.35
CA ALA A 180 -8.20 -18.76 -1.53
C ALA A 180 -7.24 -19.59 -2.37
N ASP A 181 -7.42 -19.50 -3.69
CA ASP A 181 -6.49 -19.99 -4.69
C ASP A 181 -6.23 -18.92 -5.77
N ALA A 182 -5.28 -19.16 -6.66
CA ALA A 182 -4.91 -18.17 -7.66
C ALA A 182 -4.61 -18.82 -9.02
N VAL A 183 -4.90 -18.08 -10.07
CA VAL A 183 -4.49 -18.38 -11.45
C VAL A 183 -3.59 -17.29 -11.97
N VAL A 184 -2.47 -17.69 -12.57
CA VAL A 184 -1.51 -16.75 -13.20
C VAL A 184 -1.56 -16.90 -14.71
N VAL A 185 -1.64 -15.77 -15.40
CA VAL A 185 -1.68 -15.71 -16.87
C VAL A 185 -0.61 -14.74 -17.35
N HIS A 186 0.13 -15.15 -18.39
CA HIS A 186 1.11 -14.31 -19.08
C HIS A 186 0.65 -14.13 -20.52
N LYS A 187 0.37 -12.90 -20.91
CA LYS A 187 -0.16 -12.54 -22.24
C LYS A 187 0.48 -11.24 -22.74
N SER A 188 0.34 -10.98 -24.03
CA SER A 188 0.61 -9.65 -24.57
C SER A 188 -0.51 -8.69 -24.20
N SER A 189 -0.17 -7.42 -23.98
CA SER A 189 -1.12 -6.33 -23.65
C SER A 189 -2.19 -6.14 -24.73
N HIS A 190 -1.84 -6.45 -25.98
CA HIS A 190 -2.74 -6.50 -27.13
C HIS A 190 -2.18 -7.48 -28.18
N THR A 191 -2.85 -7.62 -29.29
CA THR A 191 -2.45 -8.53 -30.37
C THR A 191 -1.06 -8.20 -30.88
N SER A 192 -0.20 -9.22 -31.02
CA SER A 192 1.24 -9.09 -31.29
C SER A 192 1.61 -8.43 -32.63
N TYR A 193 0.66 -8.35 -33.56
CA TYR A 193 0.89 -7.68 -34.87
C TYR A 193 0.72 -6.14 -34.78
N TYR A 194 0.20 -5.59 -33.68
CA TYR A 194 0.26 -4.15 -33.45
C TYR A 194 1.58 -3.77 -32.79
N PRO A 195 2.22 -2.65 -33.21
CA PRO A 195 3.44 -2.17 -32.57
C PRO A 195 3.24 -1.82 -31.10
N GLY A 196 4.26 -2.05 -30.27
CA GLY A 196 4.24 -1.68 -28.84
C GLY A 196 3.55 -2.70 -27.93
N ALA A 197 3.36 -3.94 -28.39
CA ALA A 197 2.85 -5.01 -27.53
C ALA A 197 3.86 -5.37 -26.44
N GLU A 198 3.45 -5.22 -25.19
CA GLU A 198 4.24 -5.54 -24.00
C GLU A 198 3.69 -6.78 -23.30
N LYS A 199 4.54 -7.49 -22.58
CA LYS A 199 4.12 -8.64 -21.78
C LYS A 199 3.42 -8.17 -20.52
N VAL A 200 2.23 -8.75 -20.25
CA VAL A 200 1.47 -8.54 -19.03
C VAL A 200 1.37 -9.87 -18.30
N SER A 201 1.72 -9.85 -17.02
CA SER A 201 1.50 -10.93 -16.08
C SER A 201 0.36 -10.54 -15.15
N LEU A 202 -0.65 -11.37 -15.05
CA LEU A 202 -1.84 -11.15 -14.23
C LEU A 202 -2.05 -12.34 -13.30
N MET A 203 -2.24 -12.05 -12.02
CA MET A 203 -2.73 -13.04 -11.04
C MET A 203 -4.16 -12.67 -10.67
N VAL A 204 -5.05 -13.63 -10.70
CA VAL A 204 -6.42 -13.54 -10.19
C VAL A 204 -6.52 -14.46 -8.99
N VAL A 205 -6.80 -13.86 -7.84
CA VAL A 205 -7.05 -14.57 -6.59
C VAL A 205 -8.56 -14.70 -6.42
N TYR A 206 -9.04 -15.89 -6.06
CA TYR A 206 -10.47 -16.19 -5.90
C TYR A 206 -10.70 -17.09 -4.68
N ASP A 207 -11.90 -17.02 -4.09
CA ASP A 207 -12.35 -17.97 -3.06
C ASP A 207 -12.92 -19.22 -3.75
N ARG A 208 -12.47 -20.41 -3.37
CA ARG A 208 -12.96 -21.69 -3.93
C ARG A 208 -14.44 -21.97 -3.60
N LYS A 209 -14.99 -21.29 -2.59
CA LYS A 209 -16.40 -21.45 -2.21
C LYS A 209 -17.37 -20.70 -3.10
N ASP A 210 -16.89 -19.73 -3.86
CA ASP A 210 -17.69 -18.86 -4.72
C ASP A 210 -17.63 -19.28 -6.21
N GLN A 211 -17.30 -20.55 -6.50
CA GLN A 211 -17.22 -21.13 -7.85
C GLN A 211 -18.57 -21.67 -8.33
#